data_85ac08e59bfec696d2e21b0809cd0cf3
#
_entry.id   85ac08e59bfec696d2e21b0809cd0cf3
#
_cell.length_a   1.000
_cell.length_b   1.000
_cell.length_c   1.000
_cell.angle_alpha   90.00
_cell.angle_beta   90.00
_cell.angle_gamma   90.00
#
_symmetry.space_group_name_H-M   'P 1'
#
loop_
_entity.id
_entity.type
_entity.pdbx_description
1 polymer ?
#
loop_
_entity_poly.entity_id
_entity_poly.type
_entity_poly.pdbx_seq_one_letter_code
_entity_poly.pdbx_strand_id
1 'polypeptide(L)'
;CRKSKKIQTKKFKLMSITTLKLSGLEPLIVTAESNFINIGERTNVTGSRAFLKLIQSGDFEAALAVALDQVNGGAQIIDINMDEGMIDGKEAMVRFLNLIASEPDIARVPVMIDSSKWEIIEAGLKCVQGKGVVNSISLKEGEKEFIRQASIIKRYGAAVIVMAFDENGQADNFCLL
;
A
#
# COMPACT_ATOMS: atom_id res chain seq x y z
N CYS A 1 48.94 24.00 -4.70
CA CYS A 1 48.66 23.26 -3.49
C CYS A 1 47.13 22.85 -3.46
N ARG A 2 46.82 21.65 -3.97
CA ARG A 2 45.40 21.14 -3.97
C ARG A 2 45.13 20.45 -2.64
N LYS A 3 44.25 21.02 -1.83
CA LYS A 3 43.71 20.36 -0.63
C LYS A 3 42.73 19.28 -1.06
N SER A 4 43.14 18.01 -0.94
CA SER A 4 42.25 16.88 -1.09
C SER A 4 41.25 16.87 0.08
N LYS A 5 39.95 17.12 -0.20
CA LYS A 5 38.88 16.87 0.75
C LYS A 5 38.79 15.34 0.94
N LYS A 6 39.15 14.86 2.13
CA LYS A 6 38.85 13.49 2.56
C LYS A 6 37.32 13.32 2.60
N ILE A 7 36.80 12.55 1.67
CA ILE A 7 35.42 12.05 1.71
C ILE A 7 35.36 11.08 2.89
N GLN A 8 34.73 11.49 3.98
CA GLN A 8 34.39 10.57 5.06
C GLN A 8 33.28 9.64 4.55
N THR A 9 33.67 8.44 4.17
CA THR A 9 32.72 7.35 3.96
C THR A 9 32.02 7.05 5.28
N LYS A 10 30.79 7.57 5.47
CA LYS A 10 29.91 7.08 6.52
C LYS A 10 29.74 5.58 6.30
N LYS A 11 30.29 4.75 7.20
CA LYS A 11 29.96 3.33 7.25
C LYS A 11 28.44 3.24 7.42
N PHE A 12 27.74 2.86 6.37
CA PHE A 12 26.35 2.41 6.49
C PHE A 12 26.37 1.20 7.42
N LYS A 13 25.88 1.38 8.63
CA LYS A 13 25.64 0.26 9.54
C LYS A 13 24.59 -0.60 8.84
N LEU A 14 24.97 -1.81 8.45
CA LEU A 14 24.04 -2.78 7.89
C LEU A 14 22.89 -2.89 8.87
N MET A 15 21.75 -2.28 8.55
CA MET A 15 20.55 -2.41 9.38
C MET A 15 20.22 -3.90 9.38
N SER A 16 20.12 -4.49 10.56
CA SER A 16 19.58 -5.83 10.68
C SER A 16 18.28 -5.88 9.92
N ILE A 17 18.14 -6.84 8.99
CA ILE A 17 16.91 -7.01 8.21
C ILE A 17 15.79 -7.19 9.21
N THR A 18 14.97 -6.16 9.35
CA THR A 18 13.86 -6.18 10.29
C THR A 18 12.78 -7.04 9.64
N THR A 19 12.34 -8.09 10.31
CA THR A 19 11.23 -8.92 9.87
C THR A 19 9.99 -8.05 9.65
N LEU A 20 9.46 -8.06 8.41
CA LEU A 20 8.18 -7.41 8.13
C LEU A 20 7.05 -8.33 8.57
N LYS A 21 6.15 -7.81 9.40
CA LYS A 21 4.97 -8.53 9.89
C LYS A 21 3.74 -7.81 9.40
N LEU A 22 2.93 -8.49 8.61
CA LEU A 22 1.62 -8.05 8.15
C LEU A 22 0.57 -9.06 8.59
N SER A 23 -0.70 -8.71 8.53
CA SER A 23 -1.79 -9.65 8.78
C SER A 23 -3.10 -9.17 8.17
N GLY A 24 -3.85 -10.13 7.61
CA GLY A 24 -5.30 -10.12 7.61
C GLY A 24 -5.77 -10.87 8.87
N LEU A 25 -6.66 -11.85 8.71
CA LEU A 25 -6.98 -12.81 9.77
C LEU A 25 -5.81 -13.78 10.03
N GLU A 26 -4.98 -14.02 8.99
CA GLU A 26 -3.77 -14.82 9.09
C GLU A 26 -2.53 -13.93 9.09
N PRO A 27 -1.45 -14.30 9.81
CA PRO A 27 -0.20 -13.56 9.79
C PRO A 27 0.59 -13.80 8.50
N LEU A 28 1.16 -12.74 7.92
CA LEU A 28 2.17 -12.82 6.88
C LEU A 28 3.49 -12.28 7.44
N ILE A 29 4.46 -13.17 7.62
CA ILE A 29 5.77 -12.83 8.17
C ILE A 29 6.82 -12.95 7.06
N VAL A 30 7.45 -11.83 6.72
CA VAL A 30 8.49 -11.76 5.68
C VAL A 30 9.84 -11.61 6.34
N THR A 31 10.72 -12.56 6.08
CA THR A 31 12.10 -12.65 6.58
C THR A 31 13.08 -12.62 5.42
N ALA A 32 14.38 -12.67 5.72
CA ALA A 32 15.42 -12.76 4.69
C ALA A 32 15.36 -14.08 3.88
N GLU A 33 14.76 -15.12 4.46
CA GLU A 33 14.60 -16.45 3.87
C GLU A 33 13.26 -16.62 3.13
N SER A 34 12.38 -15.62 3.21
CA SER A 34 11.08 -15.68 2.54
C SER A 34 11.25 -15.65 1.03
N ASN A 35 10.41 -16.42 0.34
CA ASN A 35 10.27 -16.36 -1.10
C ASN A 35 9.64 -15.02 -1.53
N PHE A 36 9.57 -14.80 -2.85
CA PHE A 36 8.90 -13.64 -3.43
C PHE A 36 7.44 -13.56 -2.93
N ILE A 37 7.01 -12.34 -2.54
CA ILE A 37 5.65 -12.09 -2.08
C ILE A 37 4.82 -11.55 -3.24
N ASN A 38 3.75 -12.27 -3.57
CA ASN A 38 2.82 -11.87 -4.63
C ASN A 38 1.77 -10.92 -4.08
N ILE A 39 1.64 -9.76 -4.73
CA ILE A 39 0.56 -8.80 -4.50
C ILE A 39 -0.41 -8.87 -5.66
N GLY A 40 -1.68 -9.15 -5.37
CA GLY A 40 -2.75 -9.17 -6.37
C GLY A 40 -3.26 -7.76 -6.65
N GLU A 41 -3.27 -7.35 -7.92
CA GLU A 41 -3.65 -5.98 -8.35
C GLU A 41 -4.90 -5.97 -9.24
N ARG A 42 -5.73 -7.01 -9.25
CA ARG A 42 -6.97 -7.03 -10.05
C ARG A 42 -8.12 -6.26 -9.41
N THR A 43 -8.01 -5.93 -8.13
CA THR A 43 -8.92 -5.06 -7.36
C THR A 43 -8.51 -3.57 -7.41
N ASN A 44 -7.86 -3.17 -8.49
CA ASN A 44 -7.38 -1.82 -8.76
C ASN A 44 -8.12 -1.25 -9.98
N VAL A 45 -8.92 -0.19 -9.77
CA VAL A 45 -9.75 0.43 -10.84
C VAL A 45 -8.91 1.08 -11.94
N THR A 46 -7.69 1.53 -11.64
CA THR A 46 -6.78 2.12 -12.63
C THR A 46 -6.08 1.04 -13.46
N GLY A 47 -5.82 -0.13 -12.87
CA GLY A 47 -5.14 -1.26 -13.52
C GLY A 47 -6.06 -2.29 -14.17
N SER A 48 -7.36 -2.31 -13.81
CA SER A 48 -8.32 -3.32 -14.27
C SER A 48 -9.63 -2.69 -14.74
N ARG A 49 -9.81 -2.60 -16.06
CA ARG A 49 -11.07 -2.10 -16.65
C ARG A 49 -12.30 -2.98 -16.31
N ALA A 50 -12.09 -4.27 -16.11
CA ALA A 50 -13.15 -5.18 -15.70
C ALA A 50 -13.63 -4.84 -14.28
N PHE A 51 -12.69 -4.70 -13.34
CA PHE A 51 -12.99 -4.32 -11.96
C PHE A 51 -13.63 -2.92 -11.87
N LEU A 52 -13.10 -1.94 -12.63
CA LEU A 52 -13.70 -0.61 -12.70
C LEU A 52 -15.19 -0.65 -13.07
N LYS A 53 -15.56 -1.45 -14.09
CA LYS A 53 -16.97 -1.58 -14.51
C LYS A 53 -17.87 -2.14 -13.38
N LEU A 54 -17.37 -3.11 -12.61
CA LEU A 54 -18.10 -3.66 -11.48
C LEU A 54 -18.36 -2.60 -10.40
N ILE A 55 -17.33 -1.82 -10.05
CA ILE A 55 -17.48 -0.74 -9.07
C ILE A 55 -18.44 0.35 -9.57
N GLN A 56 -18.32 0.77 -10.84
CA GLN A 56 -19.21 1.77 -11.45
C GLN A 56 -20.67 1.31 -11.53
N SER A 57 -20.91 0.03 -11.77
CA SER A 57 -22.27 -0.53 -11.80
C SER A 57 -22.82 -0.85 -10.40
N GLY A 58 -21.99 -0.74 -9.36
CA GLY A 58 -22.37 -1.09 -7.99
C GLY A 58 -22.45 -2.60 -7.72
N ASP A 59 -21.89 -3.42 -8.62
CA ASP A 59 -21.84 -4.88 -8.50
C ASP A 59 -20.65 -5.31 -7.60
N PHE A 60 -20.82 -5.07 -6.31
CA PHE A 60 -19.79 -5.39 -5.32
C PHE A 60 -19.68 -6.89 -5.03
N GLU A 61 -20.68 -7.68 -5.35
CA GLU A 61 -20.63 -9.14 -5.22
C GLU A 61 -19.65 -9.72 -6.25
N ALA A 62 -19.79 -9.34 -7.51
CA ALA A 62 -18.82 -9.72 -8.54
C ALA A 62 -17.43 -9.13 -8.27
N ALA A 63 -17.33 -7.94 -7.67
CA ALA A 63 -16.06 -7.35 -7.27
C ALA A 63 -15.38 -8.17 -6.16
N LEU A 64 -16.13 -8.72 -5.19
CA LEU A 64 -15.60 -9.66 -4.18
C LEU A 64 -15.09 -10.95 -4.81
N ALA A 65 -15.78 -11.48 -5.84
CA ALA A 65 -15.29 -12.65 -6.56
C ALA A 65 -13.92 -12.41 -7.19
N VAL A 66 -13.65 -11.19 -7.72
CA VAL A 66 -12.32 -10.82 -8.22
C VAL A 66 -11.27 -10.84 -7.12
N ALA A 67 -11.60 -10.36 -5.91
CA ALA A 67 -10.69 -10.43 -4.77
C ALA A 67 -10.41 -11.88 -4.35
N LEU A 68 -11.45 -12.70 -4.28
CA LEU A 68 -11.34 -14.11 -3.93
C LEU A 68 -10.48 -14.88 -4.94
N ASP A 69 -10.65 -14.64 -6.23
CA ASP A 69 -9.86 -15.28 -7.29
C ASP A 69 -8.37 -14.98 -7.14
N GLN A 70 -8.01 -13.75 -6.76
CA GLN A 70 -6.61 -13.40 -6.50
C GLN A 70 -6.04 -14.19 -5.31
N VAL A 71 -6.80 -14.28 -4.21
CA VAL A 71 -6.37 -15.02 -3.01
C VAL A 71 -6.23 -16.52 -3.33
N ASN A 72 -7.18 -17.09 -4.06
CA ASN A 72 -7.15 -18.50 -4.50
C ASN A 72 -6.02 -18.75 -5.51
N GLY A 73 -5.67 -17.74 -6.31
CA GLY A 73 -4.54 -17.75 -7.24
C GLY A 73 -3.16 -17.59 -6.56
N GLY A 74 -3.12 -17.45 -5.22
CA GLY A 74 -1.90 -17.38 -4.44
C GLY A 74 -1.39 -15.99 -4.13
N ALA A 75 -2.22 -14.95 -4.27
CA ALA A 75 -1.89 -13.61 -3.77
C ALA A 75 -1.77 -13.66 -2.24
N GLN A 76 -0.67 -13.14 -1.73
CA GLN A 76 -0.37 -13.07 -0.31
C GLN A 76 -0.75 -11.71 0.30
N ILE A 77 -0.97 -10.71 -0.56
CA ILE A 77 -1.50 -9.38 -0.26
C ILE A 77 -2.45 -9.04 -1.42
N ILE A 78 -3.55 -8.35 -1.16
CA ILE A 78 -4.40 -7.78 -2.22
C ILE A 78 -4.33 -6.26 -2.18
N ASP A 79 -4.02 -5.67 -3.33
CA ASP A 79 -4.00 -4.22 -3.54
C ASP A 79 -5.39 -3.74 -3.96
N ILE A 80 -5.88 -2.69 -3.29
CA ILE A 80 -7.20 -2.11 -3.55
C ILE A 80 -7.03 -0.64 -3.88
N ASN A 81 -7.42 -0.27 -5.09
CA ASN A 81 -7.42 1.10 -5.57
C ASN A 81 -8.79 1.48 -6.10
N MET A 82 -9.29 2.66 -5.67
CA MET A 82 -10.56 3.24 -6.07
C MET A 82 -10.39 4.66 -6.67
N ASP A 83 -9.18 4.97 -7.21
CA ASP A 83 -8.84 6.27 -7.77
C ASP A 83 -9.36 6.41 -9.21
N GLU A 84 -10.65 6.75 -9.32
CA GLU A 84 -11.28 7.03 -10.60
C GLU A 84 -12.24 8.23 -10.48
N GLY A 85 -12.22 9.11 -11.49
CA GLY A 85 -12.94 10.39 -11.44
C GLY A 85 -14.47 10.28 -11.49
N MET A 86 -15.00 9.15 -11.95
CA MET A 86 -16.45 8.92 -12.13
C MET A 86 -17.09 8.16 -10.95
N ILE A 87 -16.32 7.87 -9.90
CA ILE A 87 -16.82 7.20 -8.69
C ILE A 87 -16.46 8.01 -7.45
N ASP A 88 -17.25 7.90 -6.39
CA ASP A 88 -16.83 8.32 -5.06
C ASP A 88 -15.84 7.29 -4.51
N GLY A 89 -14.54 7.53 -4.73
CA GLY A 89 -13.49 6.60 -4.34
C GLY A 89 -13.43 6.35 -2.84
N LYS A 90 -13.80 7.34 -2.02
CA LYS A 90 -13.83 7.18 -0.56
C LYS A 90 -14.97 6.26 -0.12
N GLU A 91 -16.17 6.47 -0.64
CA GLU A 91 -17.32 5.60 -0.35
C GLU A 91 -17.09 4.19 -0.87
N ALA A 92 -16.59 4.05 -2.12
CA ALA A 92 -16.29 2.76 -2.73
C ALA A 92 -15.23 1.98 -1.94
N MET A 93 -14.15 2.65 -1.49
CA MET A 93 -13.11 2.04 -0.67
C MET A 93 -13.68 1.51 0.65
N VAL A 94 -14.42 2.33 1.38
CA VAL A 94 -15.03 1.95 2.67
C VAL A 94 -15.99 0.78 2.49
N ARG A 95 -16.86 0.86 1.48
CA ARG A 95 -17.85 -0.18 1.20
C ARG A 95 -17.18 -1.50 0.85
N PHE A 96 -16.19 -1.48 -0.05
CA PHE A 96 -15.50 -2.68 -0.50
C PHE A 96 -14.68 -3.34 0.63
N LEU A 97 -13.97 -2.56 1.43
CA LEU A 97 -13.22 -3.06 2.58
C LEU A 97 -14.12 -3.69 3.65
N ASN A 98 -15.27 -3.10 3.93
CA ASN A 98 -16.24 -3.68 4.87
C ASN A 98 -16.82 -5.01 4.36
N LEU A 99 -17.05 -5.12 3.05
CA LEU A 99 -17.48 -6.39 2.46
C LEU A 99 -16.36 -7.45 2.53
N ILE A 100 -15.12 -7.10 2.21
CA ILE A 100 -13.97 -8.00 2.39
C ILE A 100 -13.86 -8.48 3.84
N ALA A 101 -14.06 -7.58 4.81
CA ALA A 101 -13.97 -7.94 6.23
C ALA A 101 -15.01 -8.98 6.66
N SER A 102 -16.13 -9.11 5.94
CA SER A 102 -17.16 -10.13 6.17
C SER A 102 -16.91 -11.46 5.45
N GLU A 103 -15.88 -11.53 4.60
CA GLU A 103 -15.51 -12.70 3.79
C GLU A 103 -14.18 -13.29 4.29
N PRO A 104 -14.22 -14.29 5.19
CA PRO A 104 -13.00 -14.85 5.81
C PRO A 104 -11.97 -15.38 4.80
N ASP A 105 -12.43 -15.95 3.69
CA ASP A 105 -11.56 -16.50 2.64
C ASP A 105 -10.76 -15.40 1.91
N ILE A 106 -11.26 -14.18 1.88
CA ILE A 106 -10.56 -13.02 1.33
C ILE A 106 -9.77 -12.31 2.44
N ALA A 107 -10.42 -12.06 3.58
CA ALA A 107 -9.86 -11.32 4.71
C ALA A 107 -8.67 -12.01 5.37
N ARG A 108 -8.40 -13.28 5.07
CA ARG A 108 -7.24 -14.01 5.60
C ARG A 108 -5.90 -13.38 5.23
N VAL A 109 -5.79 -12.74 4.06
CA VAL A 109 -4.57 -12.04 3.63
C VAL A 109 -4.61 -10.54 4.00
N PRO A 110 -3.45 -9.91 4.25
CA PRO A 110 -3.39 -8.47 4.46
C PRO A 110 -3.82 -7.69 3.22
N VAL A 111 -4.45 -6.53 3.46
CA VAL A 111 -4.86 -5.59 2.42
C VAL A 111 -3.82 -4.49 2.27
N MET A 112 -3.56 -4.10 1.02
CA MET A 112 -2.82 -2.89 0.66
C MET A 112 -3.82 -1.85 0.16
N ILE A 113 -3.89 -0.70 0.85
CA ILE A 113 -4.71 0.44 0.42
C ILE A 113 -3.86 1.29 -0.51
N ASP A 114 -4.25 1.35 -1.77
CA ASP A 114 -3.59 2.14 -2.80
C ASP A 114 -4.44 3.34 -3.18
N SER A 115 -3.91 4.53 -2.99
CA SER A 115 -4.53 5.76 -3.48
C SER A 115 -3.52 6.90 -3.56
N SER A 116 -3.73 7.79 -4.53
CA SER A 116 -3.05 9.09 -4.63
C SER A 116 -3.67 10.15 -3.71
N LYS A 117 -4.83 9.86 -3.10
CA LYS A 117 -5.62 10.81 -2.28
C LYS A 117 -5.59 10.39 -0.82
N TRP A 118 -5.07 11.28 0.03
CA TRP A 118 -4.96 11.00 1.46
C TRP A 118 -6.29 10.66 2.13
N GLU A 119 -7.38 11.34 1.76
CA GLU A 119 -8.70 11.10 2.34
C GLU A 119 -9.25 9.68 2.06
N ILE A 120 -8.86 9.07 0.93
CA ILE A 120 -9.21 7.68 0.61
C ILE A 120 -8.36 6.72 1.44
N ILE A 121 -7.05 6.97 1.53
CA ILE A 121 -6.14 6.18 2.39
C ILE A 121 -6.63 6.18 3.84
N GLU A 122 -6.91 7.36 4.41
CA GLU A 122 -7.34 7.45 5.81
C GLU A 122 -8.70 6.79 6.04
N ALA A 123 -9.63 6.90 5.09
CA ALA A 123 -10.93 6.22 5.17
C ALA A 123 -10.74 4.70 5.14
N GLY A 124 -9.89 4.18 4.25
CA GLY A 124 -9.56 2.77 4.17
C GLY A 124 -8.89 2.25 5.44
N LEU A 125 -7.93 2.99 6.00
CA LEU A 125 -7.26 2.61 7.26
C LEU A 125 -8.22 2.41 8.43
N LYS A 126 -9.35 3.11 8.46
CA LYS A 126 -10.40 2.94 9.48
C LYS A 126 -11.18 1.63 9.34
N CYS A 127 -11.14 1.00 8.17
CA CYS A 127 -11.89 -0.22 7.86
C CYS A 127 -11.03 -1.49 7.91
N VAL A 128 -9.70 -1.36 7.70
CA VAL A 128 -8.79 -2.50 7.64
C VAL A 128 -8.64 -3.13 9.02
N GLN A 129 -8.85 -4.44 9.08
CA GLN A 129 -8.52 -5.26 10.24
C GLN A 129 -7.14 -5.89 10.07
N GLY A 130 -6.45 -6.12 11.20
CA GLY A 130 -5.09 -6.63 11.18
C GLY A 130 -4.07 -5.53 10.86
N LYS A 131 -2.98 -5.91 10.19
CA LYS A 131 -1.90 -5.01 9.80
C LYS A 131 -1.74 -4.98 8.29
N GLY A 132 -2.42 -4.04 7.66
CA GLY A 132 -2.32 -3.79 6.22
C GLY A 132 -1.12 -2.93 5.84
N VAL A 133 -1.09 -2.53 4.57
CA VAL A 133 -0.06 -1.68 3.96
C VAL A 133 -0.72 -0.46 3.34
N VAL A 134 -0.07 0.69 3.41
CA VAL A 134 -0.44 1.89 2.64
C VAL A 134 0.49 2.02 1.44
N ASN A 135 -0.08 2.20 0.27
CA ASN A 135 0.60 2.47 -0.99
C ASN A 135 0.07 3.80 -1.55
N SER A 136 0.74 4.91 -1.49
CA SER A 136 2.04 5.17 -0.92
C SER A 136 2.08 6.61 -0.35
N ILE A 137 3.15 6.97 0.33
CA ILE A 137 3.46 8.36 0.67
C ILE A 137 4.80 8.76 0.08
N SER A 138 5.03 10.05 -0.06
CA SER A 138 6.29 10.60 -0.58
C SER A 138 6.54 12.01 -0.05
N LEU A 139 7.74 12.56 -0.30
CA LEU A 139 8.06 13.96 0.01
C LEU A 139 7.54 14.95 -1.05
N LYS A 140 6.76 14.50 -2.04
CA LYS A 140 6.26 15.35 -3.14
C LYS A 140 5.48 16.58 -2.65
N GLU A 141 4.74 16.45 -1.54
CA GLU A 141 3.98 17.54 -0.91
C GLU A 141 4.72 18.18 0.28
N GLY A 142 6.02 17.91 0.39
CA GLY A 142 6.91 18.46 1.41
C GLY A 142 6.98 17.62 2.69
N GLU A 143 8.05 17.88 3.46
CA GLU A 143 8.39 17.11 4.67
C GLU A 143 7.27 17.16 5.73
N LYS A 144 6.63 18.30 5.92
CA LYS A 144 5.58 18.46 6.93
C LYS A 144 4.40 17.51 6.69
N GLU A 145 3.94 17.44 5.44
CA GLU A 145 2.82 16.57 5.07
C GLU A 145 3.24 15.10 5.14
N PHE A 146 4.42 14.75 4.68
CA PHE A 146 4.99 13.42 4.80
C PHE A 146 5.01 12.93 6.26
N ILE A 147 5.54 13.74 7.19
CA ILE A 147 5.60 13.39 8.61
C ILE A 147 4.20 13.24 9.21
N ARG A 148 3.26 14.10 8.81
CA ARG A 148 1.86 14.02 9.23
C ARG A 148 1.24 12.69 8.82
N GLN A 149 1.33 12.33 7.53
CA GLN A 149 0.80 11.09 6.97
C GLN A 149 1.47 9.87 7.61
N ALA A 150 2.80 9.83 7.67
CA ALA A 150 3.55 8.73 8.28
C ALA A 150 3.17 8.51 9.76
N SER A 151 2.96 9.60 10.52
CA SER A 151 2.56 9.55 11.92
C SER A 151 1.15 8.97 12.10
N ILE A 152 0.23 9.28 11.19
CA ILE A 152 -1.13 8.75 11.20
C ILE A 152 -1.11 7.26 10.83
N ILE A 153 -0.42 6.86 9.75
CA ILE A 153 -0.26 5.47 9.34
C ILE A 153 0.31 4.62 10.48
N LYS A 154 1.35 5.14 11.16
CA LYS A 154 1.95 4.48 12.32
C LYS A 154 0.95 4.28 13.46
N ARG A 155 0.06 5.24 13.73
CA ARG A 155 -0.99 5.11 14.76
C ARG A 155 -2.03 4.04 14.42
N TYR A 156 -2.35 3.85 13.14
CA TYR A 156 -3.17 2.74 12.67
C TYR A 156 -2.43 1.39 12.66
N GLY A 157 -1.11 1.39 12.91
CA GLY A 157 -0.30 0.18 12.94
C GLY A 157 0.02 -0.41 11.57
N ALA A 158 -0.33 0.28 10.48
CA ALA A 158 -0.08 -0.18 9.12
C ALA A 158 1.42 -0.06 8.74
N ALA A 159 1.86 -0.91 7.82
CA ALA A 159 3.09 -0.70 7.07
C ALA A 159 2.86 0.33 5.96
N VAL A 160 3.95 0.86 5.38
CA VAL A 160 3.86 1.89 4.35
C VAL A 160 4.94 1.72 3.29
N ILE A 161 4.55 1.94 2.03
CA ILE A 161 5.48 2.12 0.92
C ILE A 161 5.80 3.61 0.83
N VAL A 162 7.09 3.94 0.86
CA VAL A 162 7.59 5.29 0.66
C VAL A 162 8.18 5.38 -0.74
N MET A 163 7.59 6.23 -1.58
CA MET A 163 8.12 6.49 -2.92
C MET A 163 9.26 7.50 -2.83
N ALA A 164 10.34 7.24 -3.57
CA ALA A 164 11.50 8.13 -3.65
C ALA A 164 11.22 9.34 -4.57
N PHE A 165 10.20 10.11 -4.20
CA PHE A 165 9.82 11.38 -4.82
C PHE A 165 9.96 12.50 -3.80
N ASP A 166 10.55 13.61 -4.23
CA ASP A 166 10.56 14.86 -3.50
C ASP A 166 9.74 15.94 -4.23
N GLU A 167 9.82 17.19 -3.77
CA GLU A 167 9.13 18.35 -4.35
C GLU A 167 9.58 18.65 -5.79
N ASN A 168 10.75 18.16 -6.22
CA ASN A 168 11.30 18.33 -7.56
C ASN A 168 10.93 17.18 -8.50
N GLY A 169 10.46 16.06 -7.94
CA GLY A 169 10.06 14.88 -8.70
C GLY A 169 10.76 13.59 -8.27
N GLN A 170 10.91 12.68 -9.21
CA GLN A 170 11.57 11.39 -8.97
C GLN A 170 13.09 11.56 -8.88
N ALA A 171 13.71 10.84 -7.95
CA ALA A 171 15.17 10.78 -7.86
C ALA A 171 15.75 10.18 -9.15
N ASP A 172 16.63 10.94 -9.82
CA ASP A 172 17.29 10.56 -11.08
C ASP A 172 18.73 10.05 -10.89
N ASN A 173 19.25 10.13 -9.67
CA ASN A 173 20.56 9.63 -9.32
C ASN A 173 20.63 9.16 -7.86
N PHE A 174 21.62 8.33 -7.55
CA PHE A 174 21.81 7.70 -6.25
C PHE A 174 22.02 8.69 -5.08
N CYS A 175 22.48 9.90 -5.36
CA CYS A 175 22.74 10.90 -4.31
C CYS A 175 21.44 11.57 -3.80
N LEU A 176 20.33 11.44 -4.55
CA LEU A 176 19.02 12.00 -4.21
C LEU A 176 18.08 10.98 -3.52
N LEU A 177 18.47 9.71 -3.49
CA LEU A 177 17.81 8.64 -2.74
C LEU A 177 18.27 8.64 -1.29
#